data_ab7e9697c74614ec541eb5fcc6cab5de
#
_entry.id   ab7e9697c74614ec541eb5fcc6cab5de
#
_cell.length_a   1.000
_cell.length_b   1.000
_cell.length_c   1.000
_cell.angle_alpha   90.00
_cell.angle_beta   90.00
_cell.angle_gamma   90.00
#
_symmetry.space_group_name_H-M   'P 1'
#
loop_
_entity.id
_entity.type
_entity.pdbx_description
1 polymer ?
#
loop_
_entity_poly.entity_id
_entity_poly.type
_entity_poly.pdbx_seq_one_letter_code
_entity_poly.pdbx_strand_id
1 'polypeptide(L)'
;QSVRALLFDLQGNLVAKSRIELEAYFSEHPGWAEQNVDYFWQMLGECCQQLWLQSAVIENGYREKVTAVTITTQRGTVINLDKNAQPLRPAILWLDQRLSKPTKAMPWYWRVAFSLIGQSKVVDYFRRKAQANWLQQYQPEVWQKTDKFLLLSGFFTYKLTDQFKDSIGSIVGYLPFDYKKQAWANAWDWKWHALPVKRSMLPTLVKPGEKLGEITAAAAKHTGIAAGTSLIASASDKACEVLGSGCISPETASLSYGTTATINTNNVNYVEPQAFIPPYPSAIPDNFNSEVMIYRGFWMVNWFKQEFGQNEIDKAQVLGVSAESLFDQLV
;
A
#
# COMPACT_ATOMS: atom_id res chain seq x y z
N GLN A 1 -10.07 -5.28 7.94
CA GLN A 1 -9.42 -5.44 6.62
C GLN A 1 -10.20 -6.44 5.78
N SER A 2 -10.14 -6.34 4.46
CA SER A 2 -10.81 -7.28 3.56
C SER A 2 -10.08 -7.39 2.23
N VAL A 3 -10.19 -8.55 1.60
CA VAL A 3 -9.88 -8.77 0.19
C VAL A 3 -11.18 -8.62 -0.61
N ARG A 4 -11.09 -8.04 -1.80
CA ARG A 4 -12.22 -7.87 -2.71
C ARG A 4 -11.82 -8.25 -4.12
N ALA A 5 -12.67 -8.99 -4.82
CA ALA A 5 -12.59 -9.20 -6.25
C ALA A 5 -13.77 -8.48 -6.90
N LEU A 6 -13.47 -7.66 -7.90
CA LEU A 6 -14.44 -6.80 -8.59
C LEU A 6 -14.34 -7.09 -10.08
N LEU A 7 -15.47 -7.26 -10.73
CA LEU A 7 -15.57 -7.44 -12.16
C LEU A 7 -16.30 -6.25 -12.78
N PHE A 8 -15.64 -5.60 -13.72
CA PHE A 8 -16.18 -4.45 -14.45
C PHE A 8 -16.32 -4.79 -15.94
N ASP A 9 -17.33 -4.22 -16.58
CA ASP A 9 -17.40 -4.18 -18.03
C ASP A 9 -16.49 -3.09 -18.63
N LEU A 10 -16.42 -3.02 -19.97
CA LEU A 10 -15.60 -2.02 -20.66
C LEU A 10 -16.15 -0.59 -20.57
N GLN A 11 -17.37 -0.42 -20.06
CA GLN A 11 -18.00 0.88 -19.78
C GLN A 11 -17.73 1.34 -18.35
N GLY A 12 -17.08 0.49 -17.51
CA GLY A 12 -16.79 0.77 -16.12
C GLY A 12 -17.92 0.43 -15.15
N ASN A 13 -18.96 -0.26 -15.60
CA ASN A 13 -20.02 -0.71 -14.70
C ASN A 13 -19.56 -1.91 -13.88
N LEU A 14 -19.87 -1.91 -12.59
CA LEU A 14 -19.61 -3.04 -11.71
C LEU A 14 -20.59 -4.18 -12.01
N VAL A 15 -20.08 -5.26 -12.59
CA VAL A 15 -20.87 -6.45 -12.97
C VAL A 15 -21.07 -7.39 -11.78
N ALA A 16 -19.98 -7.65 -11.04
CA ALA A 16 -19.99 -8.54 -9.89
C ALA A 16 -18.90 -8.16 -8.89
N LYS A 17 -19.11 -8.51 -7.62
CA LYS A 17 -18.12 -8.33 -6.56
C LYS A 17 -18.20 -9.47 -5.56
N SER A 18 -17.05 -9.89 -5.05
CA SER A 18 -16.94 -10.69 -3.84
C SER A 18 -16.07 -9.99 -2.81
N ARG A 19 -16.25 -10.35 -1.55
CA ARG A 19 -15.51 -9.79 -0.43
C ARG A 19 -15.33 -10.86 0.64
N ILE A 20 -14.09 -11.00 1.09
CA ILE A 20 -13.73 -11.80 2.26
C ILE A 20 -13.14 -10.88 3.31
N GLU A 21 -13.66 -10.93 4.51
CA GLU A 21 -13.04 -10.25 5.65
C GLU A 21 -11.79 -11.00 6.07
N LEU A 22 -10.70 -10.28 6.24
CA LEU A 22 -9.45 -10.85 6.71
C LEU A 22 -9.47 -10.96 8.23
N GLU A 23 -8.94 -12.05 8.74
CA GLU A 23 -8.64 -12.18 10.16
C GLU A 23 -7.75 -11.03 10.63
N ALA A 24 -7.88 -10.69 11.89
CA ALA A 24 -7.02 -9.69 12.50
C ALA A 24 -5.54 -10.10 12.36
N TYR A 25 -4.69 -9.12 12.11
CA TYR A 25 -3.26 -9.34 12.19
C TYR A 25 -2.86 -9.75 13.61
N PHE A 26 -1.80 -10.52 13.75
CA PHE A 26 -1.27 -10.88 15.05
C PHE A 26 -0.16 -9.91 15.47
N SER A 27 0.03 -9.80 16.78
CA SER A 27 1.00 -8.91 17.41
C SER A 27 1.66 -9.65 18.58
N GLU A 28 2.89 -10.08 18.40
CA GLU A 28 3.66 -10.72 19.49
C GLU A 28 4.15 -9.71 20.54
N HIS A 29 4.29 -8.44 20.14
CA HIS A 29 4.71 -7.35 21.01
C HIS A 29 3.88 -6.09 20.75
N PRO A 30 3.68 -5.22 21.76
CA PRO A 30 2.99 -3.96 21.57
C PRO A 30 3.55 -3.15 20.40
N GLY A 31 2.66 -2.72 19.52
CA GLY A 31 3.00 -1.95 18.32
C GLY A 31 3.51 -2.76 17.13
N TRP A 32 3.65 -4.09 17.26
CA TRP A 32 3.92 -4.95 16.12
C TRP A 32 2.64 -5.31 15.39
N ALA A 33 2.75 -5.50 14.08
CA ALA A 33 1.64 -5.96 13.27
C ALA A 33 2.15 -6.84 12.14
N GLU A 34 1.77 -8.10 12.17
CA GLU A 34 2.23 -9.12 11.23
C GLU A 34 1.06 -9.97 10.73
N GLN A 35 1.22 -10.51 9.51
CA GLN A 35 0.29 -11.46 8.95
C GLN A 35 1.02 -12.51 8.13
N ASN A 36 0.50 -13.73 8.11
CA ASN A 36 1.05 -14.80 7.29
C ASN A 36 0.94 -14.43 5.80
N VAL A 37 2.04 -14.57 5.09
CA VAL A 37 2.12 -14.22 3.66
C VAL A 37 1.24 -15.14 2.81
N ASP A 38 1.24 -16.45 3.11
CA ASP A 38 0.44 -17.43 2.38
C ASP A 38 -1.06 -17.24 2.62
N TYR A 39 -1.44 -16.73 3.80
CA TYR A 39 -2.82 -16.37 4.11
C TYR A 39 -3.36 -15.30 3.15
N PHE A 40 -2.57 -14.27 2.85
CA PHE A 40 -2.97 -13.26 1.87
C PHE A 40 -3.21 -13.87 0.48
N TRP A 41 -2.34 -14.80 0.05
CA TRP A 41 -2.48 -15.48 -1.23
C TRP A 41 -3.71 -16.36 -1.26
N GLN A 42 -3.94 -17.14 -0.21
CA GLN A 42 -5.11 -17.98 -0.05
C GLN A 42 -6.40 -17.17 -0.14
N MET A 43 -6.54 -16.10 0.65
CA MET A 43 -7.73 -15.25 0.67
C MET A 43 -7.99 -14.55 -0.68
N LEU A 44 -6.95 -14.19 -1.41
CA LEU A 44 -7.09 -13.67 -2.77
C LEU A 44 -7.69 -14.73 -3.70
N GLY A 45 -7.17 -15.95 -3.66
CA GLY A 45 -7.70 -17.06 -4.44
C GLY A 45 -9.16 -17.37 -4.13
N GLU A 46 -9.50 -17.52 -2.86
CA GLU A 46 -10.87 -17.78 -2.40
C GLU A 46 -11.83 -16.65 -2.82
N CYS A 47 -11.40 -15.39 -2.69
CA CYS A 47 -12.21 -14.26 -3.10
C CYS A 47 -12.50 -14.27 -4.61
N CYS A 48 -11.50 -14.60 -5.43
CA CYS A 48 -11.70 -14.76 -6.86
C CYS A 48 -12.64 -15.95 -7.17
N GLN A 49 -12.46 -17.10 -6.51
CA GLN A 49 -13.35 -18.26 -6.70
C GLN A 49 -14.81 -17.94 -6.36
N GLN A 50 -15.05 -17.22 -5.25
CA GLN A 50 -16.41 -16.77 -4.89
C GLN A 50 -17.03 -15.84 -5.94
N LEU A 51 -16.23 -14.99 -6.58
CA LEU A 51 -16.71 -14.12 -7.66
C LEU A 51 -17.24 -14.94 -8.83
N TRP A 52 -16.50 -15.99 -9.24
CA TRP A 52 -16.85 -16.83 -10.38
C TRP A 52 -18.11 -17.69 -10.15
N LEU A 53 -18.49 -17.95 -8.91
CA LEU A 53 -19.67 -18.73 -8.55
C LEU A 53 -20.97 -17.92 -8.57
N GLN A 54 -20.92 -16.61 -8.80
CA GLN A 54 -22.12 -15.78 -8.84
C GLN A 54 -22.93 -16.02 -10.11
N SER A 55 -24.27 -16.15 -9.98
CA SER A 55 -25.17 -16.45 -11.08
C SER A 55 -25.01 -15.49 -12.26
N ALA A 56 -24.91 -14.18 -11.97
CA ALA A 56 -24.71 -13.17 -13.01
C ALA A 56 -23.40 -13.36 -13.81
N VAL A 57 -22.36 -13.94 -13.21
CA VAL A 57 -21.08 -14.22 -13.89
C VAL A 57 -21.20 -15.47 -14.75
N ILE A 58 -21.83 -16.52 -14.21
CA ILE A 58 -21.99 -17.82 -14.89
C ILE A 58 -22.93 -17.69 -16.12
N GLU A 59 -24.12 -17.11 -15.92
CA GLU A 59 -25.16 -16.99 -16.96
C GLU A 59 -24.69 -16.17 -18.17
N ASN A 60 -23.81 -15.20 -17.95
CA ASN A 60 -23.29 -14.33 -19.02
C ASN A 60 -21.92 -14.76 -19.56
N GLY A 61 -21.32 -15.82 -19.02
CA GLY A 61 -19.98 -16.28 -19.41
C GLY A 61 -18.92 -15.19 -19.27
N TYR A 62 -19.00 -14.41 -18.20
CA TYR A 62 -18.08 -13.26 -18.03
C TYR A 62 -16.67 -13.69 -17.69
N ARG A 63 -16.48 -14.83 -17.06
CA ARG A 63 -15.15 -15.34 -16.70
C ARG A 63 -14.25 -15.51 -17.93
N GLU A 64 -14.79 -16.04 -19.02
CA GLU A 64 -14.07 -16.27 -20.28
C GLU A 64 -13.83 -14.98 -21.06
N LYS A 65 -14.52 -13.90 -20.70
CA LYS A 65 -14.44 -12.59 -21.36
C LYS A 65 -13.47 -11.63 -20.67
N VAL A 66 -12.83 -12.05 -19.56
CA VAL A 66 -11.86 -11.21 -18.87
C VAL A 66 -10.63 -10.97 -19.76
N THR A 67 -10.39 -9.71 -20.13
CA THR A 67 -9.29 -9.31 -21.01
C THR A 67 -8.05 -8.89 -20.25
N ALA A 68 -8.22 -8.36 -19.05
CA ALA A 68 -7.12 -7.90 -18.19
C ALA A 68 -7.51 -7.97 -16.71
N VAL A 69 -6.48 -8.03 -15.87
CA VAL A 69 -6.60 -8.00 -14.40
C VAL A 69 -5.66 -6.93 -13.87
N THR A 70 -6.04 -6.29 -12.80
CA THR A 70 -5.17 -5.41 -12.04
C THR A 70 -5.26 -5.75 -10.55
N ILE A 71 -4.23 -5.43 -9.78
CA ILE A 71 -4.21 -5.66 -8.34
C ILE A 71 -3.78 -4.39 -7.60
N THR A 72 -4.53 -4.06 -6.58
CA THR A 72 -4.27 -2.93 -5.69
C THR A 72 -4.08 -3.45 -4.28
N THR A 73 -3.08 -2.95 -3.57
CA THR A 73 -2.76 -3.37 -2.20
C THR A 73 -2.55 -2.18 -1.27
N GLN A 74 -2.62 -2.45 0.02
CA GLN A 74 -2.16 -1.52 1.06
C GLN A 74 -0.66 -1.19 0.87
N ARG A 75 -0.28 0.03 1.21
CA ARG A 75 1.11 0.53 1.12
C ARG A 75 1.99 -0.05 2.23
N GLY A 76 3.31 -0.09 2.03
CA GLY A 76 4.30 -0.26 3.08
C GLY A 76 4.32 -1.63 3.79
N THR A 77 3.56 -2.62 3.31
CA THR A 77 3.64 -4.00 3.81
C THR A 77 4.79 -4.71 3.11
N VAL A 78 5.76 -5.21 3.89
CA VAL A 78 7.00 -5.80 3.36
C VAL A 78 7.07 -7.31 3.57
N ILE A 79 7.64 -8.00 2.60
CA ILE A 79 7.77 -9.46 2.54
C ILE A 79 9.21 -9.83 2.19
N ASN A 80 9.74 -10.80 2.92
CA ASN A 80 11.06 -11.37 2.68
C ASN A 80 10.92 -12.75 2.04
N LEU A 81 11.50 -12.95 0.87
CA LEU A 81 11.55 -14.24 0.18
C LEU A 81 12.98 -14.76 0.11
N ASP A 82 13.13 -16.06 0.20
CA ASP A 82 14.39 -16.75 -0.06
C ASP A 82 14.66 -16.90 -1.58
N LYS A 83 15.78 -17.54 -1.91
CA LYS A 83 16.16 -17.81 -3.32
C LYS A 83 15.18 -18.73 -4.08
N ASN A 84 14.32 -19.46 -3.38
CA ASN A 84 13.27 -20.31 -3.94
C ASN A 84 11.91 -19.59 -3.93
N ALA A 85 11.92 -18.28 -3.70
CA ALA A 85 10.73 -17.42 -3.57
C ALA A 85 9.75 -17.86 -2.46
N GLN A 86 10.27 -18.52 -1.40
CA GLN A 86 9.46 -18.88 -0.24
C GLN A 86 9.53 -17.79 0.82
N PRO A 87 8.40 -17.44 1.45
CA PRO A 87 8.39 -16.50 2.57
C PRO A 87 9.26 -16.99 3.73
N LEU A 88 10.16 -16.14 4.22
CA LEU A 88 11.06 -16.46 5.33
C LEU A 88 10.44 -16.17 6.70
N ARG A 89 9.40 -15.35 6.71
CA ARG A 89 8.69 -14.91 7.91
C ARG A 89 7.34 -14.30 7.53
N PRO A 90 6.44 -14.04 8.52
CA PRO A 90 5.24 -13.25 8.29
C PRO A 90 5.56 -11.85 7.74
N ALA A 91 4.66 -11.30 6.93
CA ALA A 91 4.75 -9.93 6.43
C ALA A 91 4.70 -8.92 7.58
N ILE A 92 5.52 -7.89 7.53
CA ILE A 92 5.40 -6.72 8.42
C ILE A 92 4.43 -5.74 7.77
N LEU A 93 3.33 -5.45 8.44
CA LEU A 93 2.26 -4.61 7.90
C LEU A 93 2.60 -3.12 7.99
N TRP A 94 1.91 -2.30 7.22
CA TRP A 94 2.10 -0.84 7.15
C TRP A 94 1.88 -0.10 8.48
N LEU A 95 1.01 -0.64 9.34
CA LEU A 95 0.69 -0.05 10.66
C LEU A 95 1.68 -0.43 11.75
N ASP A 96 2.66 -1.27 11.45
CA ASP A 96 3.69 -1.69 12.38
C ASP A 96 4.54 -0.50 12.86
N GLN A 97 4.77 -0.44 14.18
CA GLN A 97 5.43 0.69 14.82
C GLN A 97 6.84 0.36 15.32
N ARG A 98 7.35 -0.85 15.02
CA ARG A 98 8.70 -1.24 15.46
C ARG A 98 9.78 -0.30 14.93
N LEU A 99 10.78 -0.07 15.76
CA LEU A 99 11.91 0.80 15.41
C LEU A 99 13.22 0.02 15.55
N SER A 100 14.13 0.28 14.62
CA SER A 100 15.50 -0.18 14.71
C SER A 100 16.40 0.84 15.40
N LYS A 101 17.55 0.36 15.87
CA LYS A 101 18.74 1.19 16.18
C LYS A 101 19.74 0.90 15.07
N PRO A 102 19.82 1.70 14.00
CA PRO A 102 20.71 1.42 12.87
C PRO A 102 22.15 1.22 13.32
N THR A 103 22.68 0.03 13.10
CA THR A 103 24.03 -0.35 13.56
C THR A 103 25.13 0.22 12.68
N LYS A 104 24.84 0.40 11.39
CA LYS A 104 25.82 0.94 10.43
C LYS A 104 25.74 2.47 10.40
N ALA A 105 26.84 3.14 10.67
CA ALA A 105 26.90 4.59 10.51
C ALA A 105 26.78 4.99 9.03
N MET A 106 26.08 6.10 8.78
CA MET A 106 26.13 6.74 7.46
C MET A 106 27.56 7.22 7.14
N PRO A 107 27.98 7.19 5.88
CA PRO A 107 29.25 7.80 5.46
C PRO A 107 29.35 9.24 5.95
N TRP A 108 30.56 9.65 6.36
CA TRP A 108 30.76 10.94 7.01
C TRP A 108 30.30 12.13 6.15
N TYR A 109 30.50 12.06 4.84
CA TYR A 109 30.11 13.13 3.90
C TYR A 109 28.59 13.32 3.85
N TRP A 110 27.79 12.25 3.90
CA TRP A 110 26.34 12.35 4.01
C TRP A 110 25.90 12.92 5.36
N ARG A 111 26.58 12.54 6.45
CA ARG A 111 26.29 13.08 7.78
C ARG A 111 26.54 14.59 7.83
N VAL A 112 27.65 15.07 7.26
CA VAL A 112 27.95 16.49 7.15
C VAL A 112 26.90 17.19 6.28
N ALA A 113 26.59 16.66 5.09
CA ALA A 113 25.59 17.25 4.21
C ALA A 113 24.24 17.43 4.90
N PHE A 114 23.71 16.36 5.56
CA PHE A 114 22.42 16.45 6.28
C PHE A 114 22.46 17.34 7.51
N SER A 115 23.61 17.46 8.17
CA SER A 115 23.79 18.40 9.28
C SER A 115 23.71 19.86 8.80
N LEU A 116 24.37 20.18 7.69
CA LEU A 116 24.38 21.52 7.11
C LEU A 116 22.99 21.99 6.68
N ILE A 117 22.17 21.09 6.14
CA ILE A 117 20.78 21.42 5.73
C ILE A 117 19.73 21.17 6.83
N GLY A 118 20.16 20.83 8.06
CA GLY A 118 19.26 20.62 9.20
C GLY A 118 18.38 19.37 9.13
N GLN A 119 18.68 18.38 8.27
CA GLN A 119 17.83 17.22 8.02
C GLN A 119 18.29 15.90 8.66
N SER A 120 19.28 15.94 9.54
CA SER A 120 19.81 14.77 10.23
C SER A 120 18.75 13.96 10.97
N LYS A 121 17.77 14.62 11.61
CA LYS A 121 16.68 13.98 12.35
C LYS A 121 15.74 13.20 11.43
N VAL A 122 15.44 13.75 10.26
CA VAL A 122 14.56 13.10 9.27
C VAL A 122 15.21 11.83 8.71
N VAL A 123 16.50 11.92 8.38
CA VAL A 123 17.28 10.75 7.91
C VAL A 123 17.40 9.69 9.00
N ASP A 124 17.62 10.09 10.25
CA ASP A 124 17.67 9.14 11.37
C ASP A 124 16.32 8.46 11.59
N TYR A 125 15.21 9.22 11.52
CA TYR A 125 13.87 8.68 11.59
C TYR A 125 13.60 7.69 10.46
N PHE A 126 13.94 8.02 9.21
CA PHE A 126 13.86 7.12 8.06
C PHE A 126 14.58 5.81 8.32
N ARG A 127 15.83 5.88 8.82
CA ARG A 127 16.63 4.70 9.11
C ARG A 127 16.03 3.84 10.22
N ARG A 128 15.50 4.47 11.27
CA ARG A 128 14.90 3.77 12.40
C ARG A 128 13.57 3.09 12.03
N LYS A 129 12.79 3.71 11.16
CA LYS A 129 11.50 3.19 10.69
C LYS A 129 11.63 2.12 9.61
N ALA A 130 12.76 2.06 8.92
CA ALA A 130 12.95 1.10 7.84
C ALA A 130 12.96 -0.35 8.35
N GLN A 131 12.02 -1.16 7.92
CA GLN A 131 11.86 -2.57 8.29
C GLN A 131 13.12 -3.38 7.94
N ALA A 132 13.79 -3.05 6.84
CA ALA A 132 15.06 -3.69 6.46
C ALA A 132 16.15 -3.54 7.53
N ASN A 133 16.27 -2.35 8.15
CA ASN A 133 17.24 -2.12 9.23
C ASN A 133 16.86 -2.91 10.49
N TRP A 134 15.56 -2.99 10.79
CA TRP A 134 15.09 -3.78 11.92
C TRP A 134 15.38 -5.27 11.71
N LEU A 135 15.07 -5.80 10.53
CA LEU A 135 15.35 -7.20 10.17
C LEU A 135 16.84 -7.52 10.25
N GLN A 136 17.68 -6.65 9.70
CA GLN A 136 19.13 -6.85 9.77
C GLN A 136 19.63 -6.90 11.24
N GLN A 137 19.05 -6.10 12.12
CA GLN A 137 19.45 -5.99 13.51
C GLN A 137 18.93 -7.13 14.39
N TYR A 138 17.62 -7.43 14.27
CA TYR A 138 16.94 -8.31 15.21
C TYR A 138 16.64 -9.71 14.66
N GLN A 139 16.68 -9.87 13.34
CA GLN A 139 16.51 -11.14 12.63
C GLN A 139 17.58 -11.32 11.55
N PRO A 140 18.89 -11.29 11.93
CA PRO A 140 19.98 -11.32 10.96
C PRO A 140 19.99 -12.58 10.10
N GLU A 141 19.55 -13.72 10.62
CA GLU A 141 19.45 -14.97 9.86
C GLU A 141 18.39 -14.90 8.76
N VAL A 142 17.24 -14.26 9.03
CA VAL A 142 16.20 -13.99 8.04
C VAL A 142 16.76 -13.05 6.97
N TRP A 143 17.41 -11.96 7.41
CA TRP A 143 17.95 -10.98 6.50
C TRP A 143 19.03 -11.57 5.58
N GLN A 144 19.92 -12.40 6.09
CA GLN A 144 20.97 -13.05 5.30
C GLN A 144 20.42 -14.02 4.25
N LYS A 145 19.29 -14.68 4.54
CA LYS A 145 18.62 -15.61 3.61
C LYS A 145 17.70 -14.87 2.62
N THR A 146 17.42 -13.59 2.83
CA THR A 146 16.52 -12.80 1.98
C THR A 146 17.17 -12.58 0.60
N ASP A 147 16.57 -13.15 -0.42
CA ASP A 147 16.91 -12.92 -1.84
C ASP A 147 16.07 -11.79 -2.43
N LYS A 148 14.77 -11.76 -2.11
CA LYS A 148 13.86 -10.69 -2.53
C LYS A 148 13.22 -10.00 -1.33
N PHE A 149 13.18 -8.67 -1.38
CA PHE A 149 12.54 -7.81 -0.41
C PHE A 149 11.46 -6.99 -1.13
N LEU A 150 10.22 -7.42 -1.01
CA LEU A 150 9.11 -6.97 -1.82
C LEU A 150 8.05 -6.25 -0.99
N LEU A 151 7.30 -5.37 -1.63
CA LEU A 151 5.99 -4.96 -1.12
C LEU A 151 4.95 -6.06 -1.45
N LEU A 152 3.79 -5.99 -0.78
CA LEU A 152 2.70 -6.94 -0.99
C LEU A 152 2.24 -6.96 -2.47
N SER A 153 2.25 -5.83 -3.16
CA SER A 153 1.96 -5.71 -4.59
C SER A 153 2.94 -6.51 -5.46
N GLY A 154 4.23 -6.36 -5.20
CA GLY A 154 5.28 -7.12 -5.90
C GLY A 154 5.22 -8.62 -5.61
N PHE A 155 4.86 -9.01 -4.39
CA PHE A 155 4.63 -10.42 -4.04
C PHE A 155 3.45 -11.01 -4.83
N PHE A 156 2.32 -10.31 -4.89
CA PHE A 156 1.18 -10.78 -5.68
C PHE A 156 1.48 -10.79 -7.18
N THR A 157 2.21 -9.80 -7.69
CA THR A 157 2.67 -9.81 -9.07
C THR A 157 3.48 -11.07 -9.37
N TYR A 158 4.42 -11.42 -8.49
CA TYR A 158 5.19 -12.66 -8.60
C TYR A 158 4.28 -13.90 -8.56
N LYS A 159 3.39 -14.01 -7.58
CA LYS A 159 2.48 -15.17 -7.45
C LYS A 159 1.56 -15.33 -8.66
N LEU A 160 1.16 -14.23 -9.29
CA LEU A 160 0.26 -14.25 -10.45
C LEU A 160 0.99 -14.52 -11.77
N THR A 161 2.23 -14.02 -11.93
CA THR A 161 2.91 -13.95 -13.24
C THR A 161 4.29 -14.63 -13.29
N ASP A 162 4.80 -15.09 -12.14
CA ASP A 162 6.18 -15.59 -11.98
C ASP A 162 7.26 -14.55 -12.36
N GLN A 163 6.91 -13.23 -12.26
CA GLN A 163 7.81 -12.13 -12.57
C GLN A 163 8.04 -11.26 -11.34
N PHE A 164 9.30 -11.02 -10.99
CA PHE A 164 9.66 -10.04 -9.94
C PHE A 164 9.54 -8.61 -10.48
N LYS A 165 8.31 -8.17 -10.68
CA LYS A 165 7.94 -6.82 -11.11
C LYS A 165 6.99 -6.19 -10.10
N ASP A 166 6.93 -4.85 -10.09
CA ASP A 166 5.94 -4.11 -9.31
C ASP A 166 5.57 -2.81 -10.02
N SER A 167 4.38 -2.30 -9.73
CA SER A 167 3.97 -0.99 -10.23
C SER A 167 4.70 0.12 -9.49
N ILE A 168 5.18 1.12 -10.23
CA ILE A 168 5.69 2.37 -9.67
C ILE A 168 4.67 2.98 -8.71
N GLY A 169 3.37 2.97 -9.07
CA GLY A 169 2.27 3.49 -8.27
C GLY A 169 2.08 2.80 -6.91
N SER A 170 2.66 1.61 -6.72
CA SER A 170 2.61 0.85 -5.46
C SER A 170 3.79 1.14 -4.53
N ILE A 171 4.86 1.80 -5.03
CA ILE A 171 6.11 1.96 -4.28
C ILE A 171 5.98 3.10 -3.26
N VAL A 172 5.51 2.75 -2.08
CA VAL A 172 5.45 3.64 -0.92
C VAL A 172 6.00 2.90 0.31
N GLY A 173 7.07 3.44 0.88
CA GLY A 173 7.72 2.84 2.05
C GLY A 173 9.15 3.30 2.23
N TYR A 174 9.83 2.72 3.23
CA TYR A 174 11.22 3.00 3.54
C TYR A 174 12.15 2.17 2.64
N LEU A 175 12.17 2.52 1.36
CA LEU A 175 12.91 1.86 0.29
C LEU A 175 13.86 2.84 -0.40
N PRO A 176 14.90 2.35 -1.11
CA PRO A 176 15.80 3.22 -1.85
C PRO A 176 15.17 3.69 -3.18
N PHE A 177 14.03 4.38 -3.08
CA PHE A 177 13.25 4.89 -4.19
C PHE A 177 13.44 6.41 -4.35
N ASP A 178 13.64 6.87 -5.58
CA ASP A 178 13.67 8.28 -5.96
C ASP A 178 12.25 8.69 -6.40
N TYR A 179 11.50 9.28 -5.48
CA TYR A 179 10.12 9.68 -5.72
C TYR A 179 9.98 10.68 -6.86
N LYS A 180 10.96 11.58 -7.03
CA LYS A 180 10.93 12.58 -8.10
C LYS A 180 11.13 11.96 -9.48
N LYS A 181 11.99 10.95 -9.58
CA LYS A 181 12.25 10.24 -10.84
C LYS A 181 11.35 9.04 -11.04
N GLN A 182 10.56 8.69 -10.05
CA GLN A 182 9.70 7.50 -10.02
C GLN A 182 10.48 6.22 -10.41
N ALA A 183 11.64 6.05 -9.82
CA ALA A 183 12.56 4.95 -10.12
C ALA A 183 13.35 4.55 -8.86
N TRP A 184 13.99 3.38 -8.89
CA TRP A 184 14.98 3.08 -7.87
C TRP A 184 16.09 4.12 -7.91
N ALA A 185 16.48 4.61 -6.74
CA ALA A 185 17.50 5.62 -6.57
C ALA A 185 18.80 5.24 -7.30
N ASN A 186 19.55 6.22 -7.78
CA ASN A 186 20.84 5.96 -8.40
C ASN A 186 21.86 5.40 -7.39
N ALA A 187 22.93 4.79 -7.87
CA ALA A 187 23.89 4.06 -7.03
C ALA A 187 24.58 4.92 -5.94
N TRP A 188 24.63 6.22 -6.13
CA TRP A 188 25.27 7.18 -5.20
C TRP A 188 24.29 7.79 -4.21
N ASP A 189 23.00 7.47 -4.30
CA ASP A 189 21.98 8.01 -3.40
C ASP A 189 22.21 7.53 -1.97
N TRP A 190 22.00 8.44 -1.02
CA TRP A 190 22.17 8.19 0.41
C TRP A 190 21.32 7.04 0.94
N LYS A 191 20.18 6.75 0.32
CA LYS A 191 19.26 5.70 0.74
C LYS A 191 19.90 4.31 0.69
N TRP A 192 20.81 4.06 -0.28
CA TRP A 192 21.58 2.81 -0.34
C TRP A 192 22.59 2.66 0.80
N HIS A 193 23.01 3.78 1.38
CA HIS A 193 23.86 3.78 2.58
C HIS A 193 23.04 3.70 3.88
N ALA A 194 21.80 4.19 3.84
CA ALA A 194 20.88 4.19 4.97
C ALA A 194 20.24 2.82 5.22
N LEU A 195 20.13 1.98 4.18
CA LEU A 195 19.43 0.71 4.19
C LEU A 195 20.36 -0.45 3.82
N PRO A 196 20.15 -1.67 4.38
CA PRO A 196 20.93 -2.84 4.01
C PRO A 196 20.45 -3.52 2.72
N VAL A 197 19.49 -2.91 2.02
CA VAL A 197 18.88 -3.45 0.80
C VAL A 197 19.85 -3.38 -0.37
N LYS A 198 19.91 -4.45 -1.16
CA LYS A 198 20.66 -4.51 -2.43
C LYS A 198 19.69 -4.34 -3.60
N ARG A 199 20.20 -3.79 -4.72
CA ARG A 199 19.39 -3.62 -5.94
C ARG A 199 18.78 -4.93 -6.44
N SER A 200 19.50 -6.03 -6.34
CA SER A 200 19.05 -7.37 -6.75
C SER A 200 17.87 -7.90 -5.91
N MET A 201 17.66 -7.36 -4.71
CA MET A 201 16.55 -7.74 -3.83
C MET A 201 15.22 -7.09 -4.24
N LEU A 202 15.26 -6.08 -5.09
CA LEU A 202 14.11 -5.25 -5.44
C LEU A 202 13.56 -5.65 -6.82
N PRO A 203 12.23 -5.50 -7.05
CA PRO A 203 11.59 -5.83 -8.30
C PRO A 203 11.96 -4.84 -9.42
N THR A 204 11.75 -5.25 -10.66
CA THR A 204 11.73 -4.31 -11.81
C THR A 204 10.45 -3.49 -11.75
N LEU A 205 10.57 -2.18 -11.95
CA LEU A 205 9.44 -1.25 -11.89
C LEU A 205 8.80 -1.08 -13.27
N VAL A 206 7.47 -0.99 -13.24
CA VAL A 206 6.60 -0.82 -14.42
C VAL A 206 5.66 0.34 -14.14
N LYS A 207 5.38 1.18 -15.12
CA LYS A 207 4.45 2.29 -14.96
C LYS A 207 3.01 1.80 -14.79
N PRO A 208 2.15 2.51 -14.00
CA PRO A 208 0.72 2.26 -14.00
C PRO A 208 0.15 2.23 -15.42
N GLY A 209 -0.75 1.30 -15.71
CA GLY A 209 -1.31 1.08 -17.05
C GLY A 209 -0.50 0.15 -17.96
N GLU A 210 0.76 -0.12 -17.66
CA GLU A 210 1.60 -1.03 -18.44
C GLU A 210 1.48 -2.49 -17.95
N LYS A 211 1.87 -3.43 -18.79
CA LYS A 211 1.78 -4.88 -18.52
C LYS A 211 2.89 -5.35 -17.57
N LEU A 212 2.52 -5.91 -16.44
CA LEU A 212 3.42 -6.58 -15.49
C LEU A 212 3.82 -7.99 -15.97
N GLY A 213 2.87 -8.72 -16.52
CA GLY A 213 3.05 -10.09 -16.99
C GLY A 213 1.73 -10.72 -17.41
N GLU A 214 1.71 -12.05 -17.53
CA GLU A 214 0.51 -12.84 -17.81
C GLU A 214 0.24 -13.80 -16.66
N ILE A 215 -1.04 -14.08 -16.42
CA ILE A 215 -1.46 -15.05 -15.41
C ILE A 215 -0.91 -16.42 -15.80
N THR A 216 -0.14 -17.02 -14.90
CA THR A 216 0.42 -18.36 -15.11
C THR A 216 -0.65 -19.45 -14.95
N ALA A 217 -0.38 -20.66 -15.45
CA ALA A 217 -1.26 -21.80 -15.24
C ALA A 217 -1.48 -22.14 -13.76
N ALA A 218 -0.44 -21.98 -12.92
CA ALA A 218 -0.54 -22.17 -11.47
C ALA A 218 -1.45 -21.13 -10.82
N ALA A 219 -1.30 -19.86 -11.18
CA ALA A 219 -2.15 -18.78 -10.71
C ALA A 219 -3.60 -18.94 -11.20
N ALA A 220 -3.80 -19.37 -12.44
CA ALA A 220 -5.13 -19.66 -13.00
C ALA A 220 -5.84 -20.76 -12.22
N LYS A 221 -5.14 -21.82 -11.84
CA LYS A 221 -5.69 -22.89 -11.00
C LYS A 221 -6.11 -22.37 -9.62
N HIS A 222 -5.35 -21.45 -9.05
CA HIS A 222 -5.59 -20.87 -7.72
C HIS A 222 -6.73 -19.84 -7.72
N THR A 223 -6.74 -18.92 -8.69
CA THR A 223 -7.66 -17.78 -8.73
C THR A 223 -8.88 -17.99 -9.61
N GLY A 224 -8.83 -18.94 -10.54
CA GLY A 224 -9.86 -19.12 -11.57
C GLY A 224 -9.78 -18.11 -12.72
N ILE A 225 -8.84 -17.17 -12.71
CA ILE A 225 -8.55 -16.26 -13.84
C ILE A 225 -7.88 -17.07 -14.94
N ALA A 226 -8.26 -16.87 -16.21
CA ALA A 226 -7.68 -17.61 -17.31
C ALA A 226 -6.15 -17.41 -17.44
N ALA A 227 -5.40 -18.49 -17.68
CA ALA A 227 -3.99 -18.38 -17.98
C ALA A 227 -3.77 -17.55 -19.26
N GLY A 228 -2.72 -16.74 -19.28
CA GLY A 228 -2.43 -15.83 -20.39
C GLY A 228 -3.17 -14.46 -20.28
N THR A 229 -4.14 -14.31 -19.36
CA THR A 229 -4.74 -12.99 -19.10
C THR A 229 -3.67 -11.98 -18.65
N SER A 230 -3.67 -10.80 -19.24
CA SER A 230 -2.70 -9.76 -18.91
C SER A 230 -2.92 -9.20 -17.51
N LEU A 231 -1.86 -9.19 -16.67
CA LEU A 231 -1.82 -8.43 -15.42
C LEU A 231 -1.28 -7.03 -15.73
N ILE A 232 -2.10 -6.01 -15.47
CA ILE A 232 -1.78 -4.61 -15.71
C ILE A 232 -1.39 -3.95 -14.39
N ALA A 233 -0.34 -3.14 -14.42
CA ALA A 233 0.12 -2.37 -13.27
C ALA A 233 -0.94 -1.35 -12.86
N SER A 234 -1.35 -1.41 -11.59
CA SER A 234 -2.19 -0.36 -10.98
C SER A 234 -1.36 0.50 -10.02
N ALA A 235 -1.91 0.85 -8.88
CA ALA A 235 -1.20 1.60 -7.86
C ALA A 235 -1.60 1.12 -6.45
N SER A 236 -1.07 1.77 -5.43
CA SER A 236 -1.50 1.53 -4.05
C SER A 236 -2.97 1.90 -3.85
N ASP A 237 -3.58 1.34 -2.78
CA ASP A 237 -4.97 1.59 -2.40
C ASP A 237 -5.31 3.07 -2.36
N LYS A 238 -4.50 3.89 -1.71
CA LYS A 238 -4.73 5.34 -1.61
C LYS A 238 -4.60 6.05 -2.96
N ALA A 239 -3.66 5.66 -3.81
CA ALA A 239 -3.52 6.25 -5.14
C ALA A 239 -4.71 5.91 -6.04
N CYS A 240 -5.22 4.67 -5.96
CA CYS A 240 -6.42 4.25 -6.67
C CYS A 240 -7.69 4.93 -6.12
N GLU A 241 -7.78 5.14 -4.80
CA GLU A 241 -8.87 5.90 -4.17
C GLU A 241 -8.91 7.35 -4.69
N VAL A 242 -7.76 8.01 -4.76
CA VAL A 242 -7.63 9.38 -5.27
C VAL A 242 -8.10 9.47 -6.73
N LEU A 243 -7.64 8.54 -7.58
CA LEU A 243 -8.09 8.46 -8.97
C LEU A 243 -9.61 8.17 -9.06
N GLY A 244 -10.09 7.18 -8.29
CA GLY A 244 -11.49 6.77 -8.28
C GLY A 244 -12.46 7.84 -7.77
N SER A 245 -11.99 8.79 -6.95
CA SER A 245 -12.76 9.95 -6.50
C SER A 245 -12.80 11.10 -7.54
N GLY A 246 -12.17 10.93 -8.71
CA GLY A 246 -12.11 11.96 -9.74
C GLY A 246 -11.08 13.06 -9.48
N CYS A 247 -10.19 12.87 -8.50
CA CYS A 247 -9.10 13.81 -8.23
C CYS A 247 -7.94 13.58 -9.22
N ILE A 248 -8.06 14.17 -10.40
CA ILE A 248 -7.14 13.97 -11.53
C ILE A 248 -6.31 15.20 -11.86
N SER A 249 -6.55 16.33 -11.19
CA SER A 249 -5.88 17.60 -11.41
C SER A 249 -5.56 18.30 -10.10
N PRO A 250 -4.65 19.29 -10.08
CA PRO A 250 -4.31 20.04 -8.87
C PRO A 250 -5.45 20.94 -8.35
N GLU A 251 -6.48 21.20 -9.15
CA GLU A 251 -7.64 22.01 -8.77
C GLU A 251 -8.67 21.20 -7.95
N THR A 252 -8.50 19.89 -7.88
CA THR A 252 -9.38 18.99 -7.11
C THR A 252 -8.63 18.33 -5.98
N ALA A 253 -9.34 18.06 -4.88
CA ALA A 253 -8.81 17.33 -3.74
C ALA A 253 -9.71 16.14 -3.38
N SER A 254 -9.08 15.01 -3.08
CA SER A 254 -9.75 13.85 -2.49
C SER A 254 -9.63 13.90 -0.97
N LEU A 255 -10.78 13.93 -0.30
CA LEU A 255 -10.87 13.91 1.15
C LEU A 255 -11.34 12.52 1.60
N SER A 256 -10.58 11.89 2.48
CA SER A 256 -10.92 10.59 3.06
C SER A 256 -11.09 10.74 4.57
N TYR A 257 -12.28 10.43 5.05
CA TYR A 257 -12.65 10.52 6.46
C TYR A 257 -12.86 9.12 7.03
N GLY A 258 -11.86 8.62 7.72
CA GLY A 258 -11.91 7.33 8.40
C GLY A 258 -11.24 7.42 9.77
N THR A 259 -10.68 6.32 10.24
CA THR A 259 -9.84 6.29 11.46
C THR A 259 -8.74 7.35 11.38
N THR A 260 -8.12 7.49 10.21
CA THR A 260 -7.30 8.65 9.83
C THR A 260 -8.11 9.55 8.90
N ALA A 261 -7.81 10.85 8.88
CA ALA A 261 -8.30 11.75 7.86
C ALA A 261 -7.13 12.13 6.93
N THR A 262 -7.38 12.07 5.62
CA THR A 262 -6.36 12.44 4.62
C THR A 262 -6.94 13.38 3.59
N ILE A 263 -6.10 14.32 3.14
CA ILE A 263 -6.36 15.12 1.96
C ILE A 263 -5.28 14.82 0.92
N ASN A 264 -5.69 14.56 -0.29
CA ASN A 264 -4.79 14.26 -1.42
C ASN A 264 -5.10 15.17 -2.59
N THR A 265 -4.05 15.59 -3.31
CA THR A 265 -4.17 16.26 -4.62
C THR A 265 -3.31 15.52 -5.64
N ASN A 266 -3.73 15.53 -6.91
CA ASN A 266 -2.97 14.93 -8.00
C ASN A 266 -2.26 16.04 -8.81
N ASN A 267 -0.94 15.89 -9.00
CA ASN A 267 -0.12 16.89 -9.67
C ASN A 267 0.79 16.24 -10.72
N VAL A 268 1.01 16.94 -11.83
CA VAL A 268 2.03 16.56 -12.83
C VAL A 268 3.44 16.97 -12.38
N ASN A 269 3.55 17.93 -11.48
CA ASN A 269 4.80 18.42 -10.93
C ASN A 269 5.09 17.75 -9.58
N TYR A 270 6.38 17.51 -9.32
CA TYR A 270 6.83 17.04 -8.01
C TYR A 270 6.79 18.18 -6.99
N VAL A 271 5.84 18.11 -6.05
CA VAL A 271 5.65 19.11 -4.99
C VAL A 271 5.65 18.43 -3.63
N GLU A 272 6.67 18.68 -2.83
CA GLU A 272 6.73 18.18 -1.44
C GLU A 272 5.78 19.01 -0.57
N PRO A 273 4.81 18.39 0.13
CA PRO A 273 3.97 19.09 1.11
C PRO A 273 4.79 19.70 2.24
N GLN A 274 5.87 19.02 2.60
CA GLN A 274 6.87 19.46 3.57
C GLN A 274 8.25 18.95 3.12
N ALA A 275 9.31 19.70 3.40
CA ALA A 275 10.67 19.30 3.05
C ALA A 275 10.97 17.85 3.51
N PHE A 276 11.43 17.01 2.59
CA PHE A 276 11.71 15.58 2.77
C PHE A 276 10.49 14.67 3.02
N ILE A 277 9.27 15.19 2.88
CA ILE A 277 8.06 14.36 2.74
C ILE A 277 7.70 14.39 1.25
N PRO A 278 8.06 13.34 0.49
CA PRO A 278 7.82 13.33 -0.93
C PRO A 278 6.34 13.15 -1.24
N PRO A 279 5.85 13.71 -2.35
CA PRO A 279 4.60 13.24 -2.91
C PRO A 279 4.79 11.80 -3.38
N TYR A 280 3.74 11.00 -3.26
CA TYR A 280 3.78 9.59 -3.66
C TYR A 280 3.45 9.43 -5.14
N PRO A 281 3.88 8.34 -5.80
CA PRO A 281 3.46 8.05 -7.15
C PRO A 281 1.93 7.93 -7.25
N SER A 282 1.36 8.53 -8.28
CA SER A 282 -0.06 8.46 -8.57
C SER A 282 -0.43 7.14 -9.30
N ALA A 283 -1.73 6.84 -9.36
CA ALA A 283 -2.28 5.85 -10.28
C ALA A 283 -2.30 6.34 -11.74
N ILE A 284 -2.19 7.65 -11.96
CA ILE A 284 -1.96 8.26 -13.29
C ILE A 284 -0.46 8.23 -13.55
N PRO A 285 0.00 7.64 -14.68
CA PRO A 285 1.41 7.58 -15.02
C PRO A 285 2.09 8.95 -14.98
N ASP A 286 3.31 9.00 -14.46
CA ASP A 286 4.15 10.20 -14.37
C ASP A 286 3.59 11.34 -13.48
N ASN A 287 2.46 11.13 -12.81
CA ASN A 287 1.88 12.08 -11.86
C ASN A 287 2.25 11.73 -10.41
N PHE A 288 1.98 12.67 -9.52
CA PHE A 288 2.28 12.60 -8.09
C PHE A 288 1.04 12.90 -7.26
N ASN A 289 0.86 12.17 -6.17
CA ASN A 289 -0.13 12.47 -5.13
C ASN A 289 0.58 13.12 -3.94
N SER A 290 0.29 14.41 -3.72
CA SER A 290 0.66 15.08 -2.48
C SER A 290 -0.39 14.75 -1.41
N GLU A 291 0.06 14.20 -0.28
CA GLU A 291 -0.82 13.74 0.79
C GLU A 291 -0.49 14.46 2.09
N VAL A 292 -1.52 14.93 2.78
CA VAL A 292 -1.46 15.35 4.19
C VAL A 292 -2.38 14.44 4.99
N MET A 293 -1.87 13.91 6.11
CA MET A 293 -2.58 12.94 6.93
C MET A 293 -2.70 13.42 8.38
N ILE A 294 -3.90 13.29 8.94
CA ILE A 294 -4.18 13.42 10.36
C ILE A 294 -4.41 12.03 10.92
N TYR A 295 -3.52 11.55 11.78
CA TYR A 295 -3.55 10.17 12.31
C TYR A 295 -4.77 9.86 13.16
N ARG A 296 -5.36 10.87 13.80
CA ARG A 296 -6.57 10.77 14.61
C ARG A 296 -7.66 11.55 13.91
N GLY A 297 -8.28 10.93 12.92
CA GLY A 297 -9.34 11.53 12.13
C GLY A 297 -10.73 11.33 12.77
N PHE A 298 -11.63 10.69 12.07
CA PHE A 298 -13.04 10.59 12.44
C PHE A 298 -13.32 9.81 13.73
N TRP A 299 -12.44 8.89 14.12
CA TRP A 299 -12.62 8.22 15.41
C TRP A 299 -12.55 9.20 16.59
N MET A 300 -11.85 10.32 16.46
CA MET A 300 -11.79 11.36 17.49
C MET A 300 -13.14 12.08 17.64
N VAL A 301 -13.89 12.22 16.53
CA VAL A 301 -15.27 12.73 16.56
C VAL A 301 -16.17 11.76 17.36
N ASN A 302 -16.05 10.45 17.11
CA ASN A 302 -16.78 9.44 17.87
C ASN A 302 -16.42 9.44 19.35
N TRP A 303 -15.11 9.54 19.65
CA TRP A 303 -14.63 9.64 21.03
C TRP A 303 -15.19 10.92 21.69
N PHE A 304 -15.08 12.08 21.04
CA PHE A 304 -15.62 13.33 21.56
C PHE A 304 -17.13 13.23 21.82
N LYS A 305 -17.87 12.65 20.89
CA LYS A 305 -19.31 12.42 21.05
C LYS A 305 -19.62 11.56 22.27
N GLN A 306 -18.86 10.49 22.50
CA GLN A 306 -19.07 9.57 23.62
C GLN A 306 -18.71 10.21 24.97
N GLU A 307 -17.63 10.99 25.02
CA GLU A 307 -17.12 11.56 26.28
C GLU A 307 -17.81 12.87 26.66
N PHE A 308 -18.24 13.69 25.69
CA PHE A 308 -18.71 15.05 25.92
C PHE A 308 -20.07 15.37 25.29
N GLY A 309 -20.58 14.54 24.38
CA GLY A 309 -21.73 14.84 23.54
C GLY A 309 -23.05 14.21 24.00
N GLN A 310 -23.21 13.80 25.24
CA GLN A 310 -24.41 13.08 25.68
C GLN A 310 -25.71 13.89 25.44
N ASN A 311 -25.69 15.20 25.66
CA ASN A 311 -26.86 16.07 25.40
C ASN A 311 -27.27 16.07 23.93
N GLU A 312 -26.29 16.08 23.02
CA GLU A 312 -26.54 16.07 21.57
C GLU A 312 -26.97 14.67 21.12
N ILE A 313 -26.46 13.59 21.71
CA ILE A 313 -26.93 12.23 21.48
C ILE A 313 -28.42 12.10 21.84
N ASP A 314 -28.80 12.57 23.03
CA ASP A 314 -30.19 12.48 23.52
C ASP A 314 -31.12 13.31 22.65
N LYS A 315 -30.73 14.55 22.30
CA LYS A 315 -31.49 15.40 21.38
C LYS A 315 -31.60 14.78 19.97
N ALA A 316 -30.53 14.23 19.47
CA ALA A 316 -30.50 13.62 18.15
C ALA A 316 -31.47 12.42 18.03
N GLN A 317 -31.59 11.63 19.12
CA GLN A 317 -32.57 10.54 19.19
C GLN A 317 -34.00 11.04 19.10
N VAL A 318 -34.30 12.13 19.80
CA VAL A 318 -35.65 12.75 19.79
C VAL A 318 -35.97 13.37 18.43
N LEU A 319 -34.97 13.99 17.78
CA LEU A 319 -35.17 14.71 16.52
C LEU A 319 -35.04 13.82 15.28
N GLY A 320 -34.57 12.57 15.44
CA GLY A 320 -34.33 11.64 14.31
C GLY A 320 -33.18 12.09 13.39
N VAL A 321 -32.20 12.80 13.93
CA VAL A 321 -30.99 13.28 13.20
C VAL A 321 -29.72 12.67 13.78
N SER A 322 -28.55 12.90 13.15
CA SER A 322 -27.28 12.50 13.75
C SER A 322 -26.82 13.48 14.81
N ALA A 323 -26.12 13.02 15.85
CA ALA A 323 -25.55 13.91 16.87
C ALA A 323 -24.50 14.87 16.25
N GLU A 324 -23.80 14.42 15.21
CA GLU A 324 -22.82 15.21 14.46
C GLU A 324 -23.45 16.46 13.84
N SER A 325 -24.67 16.34 13.29
CA SER A 325 -25.38 17.49 12.71
C SER A 325 -25.78 18.54 13.75
N LEU A 326 -25.88 18.15 15.03
CA LEU A 326 -26.11 19.10 16.12
C LEU A 326 -24.82 19.77 16.57
N PHE A 327 -23.69 19.07 16.51
CA PHE A 327 -22.37 19.69 16.76
C PHE A 327 -22.02 20.74 15.71
N ASP A 328 -22.36 20.52 14.44
CA ASP A 328 -22.14 21.48 13.35
C ASP A 328 -22.92 22.81 13.58
N GLN A 329 -23.99 22.81 14.40
CA GLN A 329 -24.76 24.00 14.74
C GLN A 329 -24.14 24.79 15.89
N LEU A 330 -23.17 24.20 16.60
CA LEU A 330 -22.50 24.85 17.75
C LEU A 330 -21.22 25.60 17.34
N VAL A 331 -20.76 25.40 16.11
CA VAL A 331 -19.55 25.98 15.51
C VAL A 331 -19.94 27.08 14.53
#